data_bc3be90ca4a7a29f1100e6b4c13304da
#
_entry.id   bc3be90ca4a7a29f1100e6b4c13304da
#
_cell.length_a   1.000
_cell.length_b   1.000
_cell.length_c   1.000
_cell.angle_alpha   90.00
_cell.angle_beta   90.00
_cell.angle_gamma   90.00
#
_symmetry.space_group_name_H-M   'P 1'
#
loop_
_entity.id
_entity.type
_entity.pdbx_description
1 polymer ?
#
loop_
_entity_poly.entity_id
_entity_poly.type
_entity_poly.pdbx_seq_one_letter_code
_entity_poly.pdbx_strand_id
1 'polypeptide(L)'
;MVVQPKIDGCAIGLRYKYGQLVDAYSRENTEIIENIRAVNTIPLSIDDSLKAEVELEGVLFSPTFNSKSSKEQLLSDLNHETDSGPTLLFLAFQIFCSNSDELSDLTQLQNWGFDVPITLRTDDPRQVKRWHSQWIKNKLFSNLPTNGIVAKCNSSLTKNFLGVSPSSPNWAMALTR
;
A
#
# COMPACT_ATOMS: atom_id res chain seq x y z
N MET A 1 2.72 -17.75 -2.77
CA MET A 1 3.26 -16.36 -2.83
C MET A 1 2.29 -15.49 -3.57
N VAL A 2 2.27 -14.20 -3.24
CA VAL A 2 1.56 -13.16 -3.99
C VAL A 2 2.56 -12.15 -4.54
N VAL A 3 2.24 -11.51 -5.68
CA VAL A 3 3.08 -10.52 -6.33
C VAL A 3 2.23 -9.29 -6.66
N GLN A 4 2.71 -8.13 -6.28
CA GLN A 4 2.06 -6.84 -6.42
C GLN A 4 2.97 -5.83 -7.13
N PRO A 5 2.43 -4.80 -7.81
CA PRO A 5 3.23 -3.67 -8.26
C PRO A 5 3.86 -2.95 -7.06
N LYS A 6 5.14 -2.59 -7.17
CA LYS A 6 5.79 -1.67 -6.25
C LYS A 6 5.50 -0.25 -6.72
N ILE A 7 4.42 0.31 -6.21
CA ILE A 7 3.97 1.67 -6.57
C ILE A 7 5.01 2.69 -6.11
N ASP A 8 5.32 3.63 -6.98
CA ASP A 8 6.16 4.78 -6.68
C ASP A 8 5.30 5.89 -6.07
N GLY A 9 5.47 6.12 -4.78
CA GLY A 9 4.63 7.01 -3.99
C GLY A 9 5.12 7.15 -2.56
N CYS A 10 4.29 7.76 -1.72
CA CYS A 10 4.54 7.97 -0.31
C CYS A 10 3.81 6.92 0.53
N ALA A 11 4.54 6.18 1.37
CA ALA A 11 3.94 5.25 2.31
C ALA A 11 3.25 6.03 3.44
N ILE A 12 1.97 5.72 3.68
CA ILE A 12 1.12 6.36 4.68
C ILE A 12 0.52 5.28 5.57
N GLY A 13 0.69 5.44 6.88
CA GLY A 13 -0.02 4.69 7.90
C GLY A 13 -1.32 5.39 8.27
N LEU A 14 -2.39 4.62 8.43
CA LEU A 14 -3.70 5.07 8.86
C LEU A 14 -4.11 4.33 10.12
N ARG A 15 -4.66 5.08 11.09
CA ARG A 15 -5.16 4.51 12.34
C ARG A 15 -6.65 4.80 12.50
N TYR A 16 -7.40 3.73 12.73
CA TYR A 16 -8.83 3.78 13.02
C TYR A 16 -9.08 3.36 14.46
N LYS A 17 -9.97 4.07 15.14
CA LYS A 17 -10.49 3.68 16.46
C LYS A 17 -12.01 3.55 16.38
N TYR A 18 -12.50 2.39 16.80
CA TYR A 18 -13.94 2.06 16.73
C TYR A 18 -14.52 2.36 15.33
N GLY A 19 -13.77 2.01 14.29
CA GLY A 19 -14.15 2.22 12.91
C GLY A 19 -13.98 3.65 12.36
N GLN A 20 -13.55 4.64 13.15
CA GLN A 20 -13.35 6.02 12.69
C GLN A 20 -11.88 6.33 12.46
N LEU A 21 -11.54 7.01 11.36
CA LEU A 21 -10.19 7.48 11.09
C LEU A 21 -9.80 8.58 12.09
N VAL A 22 -8.81 8.29 12.92
CA VAL A 22 -8.35 9.20 13.98
C VAL A 22 -6.95 9.74 13.76
N ASP A 23 -6.13 9.06 12.94
CA ASP A 23 -4.73 9.46 12.73
C ASP A 23 -4.21 8.99 11.38
N ALA A 24 -3.29 9.77 10.80
CA ALA A 24 -2.56 9.43 9.58
C ALA A 24 -1.14 10.00 9.66
N TYR A 25 -0.15 9.20 9.31
CA TYR A 25 1.26 9.56 9.41
C TYR A 25 2.09 9.06 8.22
N SER A 26 3.08 9.84 7.85
CA SER A 26 4.09 9.44 6.88
C SER A 26 5.20 8.60 7.54
N ARG A 27 6.10 8.01 6.75
CA ARG A 27 7.29 7.31 7.26
C ARG A 27 8.18 8.19 8.14
N GLU A 28 8.15 9.49 7.95
CA GLU A 28 8.90 10.47 8.72
C GLU A 28 8.17 10.87 10.01
N ASN A 29 7.09 10.14 10.35
CA ASN A 29 6.27 10.35 11.53
C ASN A 29 5.61 11.75 11.58
N THR A 30 5.41 12.37 10.41
CA THR A 30 4.71 13.63 10.29
C THR A 30 3.21 13.36 10.28
N GLU A 31 2.48 13.96 11.21
CA GLU A 31 1.02 13.90 11.25
C GLU A 31 0.44 14.66 10.05
N ILE A 32 -0.45 13.99 9.31
CA ILE A 32 -1.03 14.51 8.06
C ILE A 32 -2.54 14.26 7.97
N ILE A 33 -3.19 14.01 9.12
CA ILE A 33 -4.59 13.57 9.19
C ILE A 33 -5.56 14.51 8.48
N GLU A 34 -5.39 15.82 8.65
CA GLU A 34 -6.30 16.82 8.05
C GLU A 34 -6.24 16.80 6.53
N ASN A 35 -5.05 16.62 5.96
CA ASN A 35 -4.84 16.57 4.52
C ASN A 35 -5.30 15.23 3.92
N ILE A 36 -5.12 14.13 4.65
CA ILE A 36 -5.52 12.78 4.23
C ILE A 36 -7.04 12.65 4.12
N ARG A 37 -7.79 13.37 4.93
CA ARG A 37 -9.28 13.38 4.88
C ARG A 37 -9.85 13.85 3.54
N ALA A 38 -9.07 14.60 2.78
CA ALA A 38 -9.45 15.08 1.46
C ALA A 38 -9.21 14.04 0.35
N VAL A 39 -8.46 12.97 0.61
CA VAL A 39 -8.18 11.91 -0.36
C VAL A 39 -9.38 10.98 -0.48
N ASN A 40 -10.16 11.12 -1.55
CA ASN A 40 -11.43 10.42 -1.77
C ASN A 40 -11.34 8.88 -1.75
N THR A 41 -10.14 8.31 -1.96
CA THR A 41 -9.91 6.85 -1.91
C THR A 41 -9.57 6.34 -0.52
N ILE A 42 -9.64 7.21 0.51
CA ILE A 42 -9.44 6.83 1.92
C ILE A 42 -10.79 6.93 2.65
N PRO A 43 -11.39 5.81 3.09
CA PRO A 43 -12.59 5.82 3.88
C PRO A 43 -12.39 6.54 5.22
N LEU A 44 -13.26 7.48 5.57
CA LEU A 44 -13.23 8.14 6.88
C LEU A 44 -13.76 7.23 8.00
N SER A 45 -14.51 6.18 7.62
CA SER A 45 -14.99 5.14 8.51
C SER A 45 -14.92 3.77 7.86
N ILE A 46 -14.63 2.75 8.67
CA ILE A 46 -14.60 1.34 8.25
C ILE A 46 -15.59 0.54 9.11
N ASP A 47 -16.15 -0.54 8.53
CA ASP A 47 -17.07 -1.42 9.25
C ASP A 47 -16.30 -2.43 10.13
N ASP A 48 -15.66 -1.94 11.17
CA ASP A 48 -14.99 -2.74 12.20
C ASP A 48 -15.11 -2.08 13.59
N SER A 49 -16.33 -1.67 13.93
CA SER A 49 -16.61 -1.02 15.23
C SER A 49 -16.35 -1.93 16.45
N LEU A 50 -16.21 -3.25 16.20
CA LEU A 50 -15.91 -4.23 17.26
C LEU A 50 -14.43 -4.19 17.67
N LYS A 51 -13.52 -3.74 16.81
CA LYS A 51 -12.12 -3.55 17.15
C LYS A 51 -11.89 -2.18 17.73
N ALA A 52 -11.24 -2.14 18.90
CA ALA A 52 -10.89 -0.88 19.53
C ALA A 52 -9.94 -0.03 18.66
N GLU A 53 -9.01 -0.69 17.98
CA GLU A 53 -8.03 -0.03 17.12
C GLU A 53 -7.63 -0.92 15.93
N VAL A 54 -7.53 -0.31 14.75
CA VAL A 54 -7.00 -0.91 13.53
C VAL A 54 -5.95 0.02 12.95
N GLU A 55 -4.80 -0.52 12.63
CA GLU A 55 -3.72 0.18 11.97
C GLU A 55 -3.40 -0.50 10.64
N LEU A 56 -3.28 0.29 9.58
CA LEU A 56 -2.99 -0.20 8.24
C LEU A 56 -2.02 0.72 7.51
N GLU A 57 -1.36 0.18 6.49
CA GLU A 57 -0.44 0.92 5.64
C GLU A 57 -0.86 0.81 4.18
N GLY A 58 -0.66 1.89 3.45
CA GLY A 58 -0.86 1.97 2.02
C GLY A 58 0.14 2.91 1.35
N VAL A 59 -0.04 3.12 0.07
CA VAL A 59 0.76 4.06 -0.73
C VAL A 59 -0.13 5.13 -1.31
N LEU A 60 0.23 6.39 -1.05
CA LEU A 60 -0.34 7.57 -1.68
C LEU A 60 0.48 7.88 -2.93
N PHE A 61 -0.19 8.07 -4.07
CA PHE A 61 0.46 8.35 -5.35
C PHE A 61 -0.44 9.16 -6.27
N SER A 62 0.15 9.77 -7.29
CA SER A 62 -0.59 10.36 -8.40
C SER A 62 -0.51 9.45 -9.64
N PRO A 63 -1.61 9.16 -10.34
CA PRO A 63 -1.59 8.38 -11.58
C PRO A 63 -0.75 9.03 -12.70
N THR A 64 -0.64 10.37 -12.67
CA THR A 64 0.15 11.15 -13.63
C THR A 64 1.60 11.35 -13.19
N PHE A 65 2.01 10.67 -12.11
CA PHE A 65 3.32 10.80 -11.51
C PHE A 65 4.42 10.37 -12.49
N ASN A 66 5.29 11.29 -12.81
CA ASN A 66 6.55 10.99 -13.47
C ASN A 66 7.61 10.77 -12.38
N SER A 67 8.49 9.79 -12.55
CA SER A 67 9.60 9.45 -11.65
C SER A 67 10.54 10.61 -11.24
N LYS A 68 10.25 11.83 -11.70
CA LYS A 68 10.95 13.07 -11.35
C LYS A 68 10.25 13.89 -10.25
N SER A 69 9.01 13.56 -9.89
CA SER A 69 8.33 14.24 -8.77
C SER A 69 8.83 13.64 -7.45
N SER A 70 9.27 14.46 -6.53
CA SER A 70 9.77 13.97 -5.25
C SER A 70 8.60 13.55 -4.32
N LYS A 71 8.87 12.72 -3.33
CA LYS A 71 7.87 12.36 -2.32
C LYS A 71 7.41 13.57 -1.52
N GLU A 72 8.33 14.54 -1.34
CA GLU A 72 8.04 15.83 -0.72
C GLU A 72 6.99 16.61 -1.54
N GLN A 73 7.03 16.50 -2.89
CA GLN A 73 6.04 17.13 -3.75
C GLN A 73 4.65 16.51 -3.55
N LEU A 74 4.52 15.18 -3.44
CA LEU A 74 3.22 14.53 -3.15
C LEU A 74 2.65 14.98 -1.80
N LEU A 75 3.49 15.11 -0.78
CA LEU A 75 3.07 15.60 0.54
C LEU A 75 2.75 17.11 0.51
N SER A 76 3.48 17.88 -0.30
CA SER A 76 3.17 19.30 -0.54
C SER A 76 1.84 19.46 -1.28
N ASP A 77 1.58 18.63 -2.27
CA ASP A 77 0.32 18.65 -3.05
C ASP A 77 -0.89 18.33 -2.16
N LEU A 78 -0.72 17.49 -1.14
CA LEU A 78 -1.73 17.28 -0.10
C LEU A 78 -2.06 18.56 0.69
N ASN A 79 -1.05 19.41 0.90
CA ASN A 79 -1.21 20.66 1.68
C ASN A 79 -1.84 21.80 0.86
N HIS A 80 -1.89 21.66 -0.45
CA HIS A 80 -2.40 22.66 -1.38
C HIS A 80 -3.60 22.10 -2.15
N GLU A 81 -4.75 21.92 -1.47
CA GLU A 81 -6.03 21.72 -2.16
C GLU A 81 -6.37 22.96 -2.97
N THR A 82 -5.98 22.92 -4.24
CA THR A 82 -6.58 23.79 -5.26
C THR A 82 -7.46 22.91 -6.14
N ASP A 83 -8.60 23.40 -6.58
CA ASP A 83 -9.52 22.74 -7.53
C ASP A 83 -8.86 22.21 -8.81
N SER A 84 -7.55 22.41 -8.97
CA SER A 84 -6.71 22.05 -10.11
C SER A 84 -5.50 21.20 -9.76
N GLY A 85 -5.38 20.72 -8.51
CA GLY A 85 -4.27 19.86 -8.08
C GLY A 85 -4.30 18.47 -8.71
N PRO A 86 -3.17 17.74 -8.75
CA PRO A 86 -3.16 16.37 -9.27
C PRO A 86 -4.03 15.48 -8.38
N THR A 87 -4.87 14.65 -9.01
CA THR A 87 -5.66 13.66 -8.30
C THR A 87 -4.73 12.70 -7.56
N LEU A 88 -4.83 12.65 -6.23
CA LEU A 88 -4.10 11.70 -5.40
C LEU A 88 -4.96 10.46 -5.14
N LEU A 89 -4.35 9.29 -5.24
CA LEU A 89 -4.98 8.01 -4.98
C LEU A 89 -4.22 7.28 -3.86
N PHE A 90 -4.95 6.49 -3.10
CA PHE A 90 -4.38 5.65 -2.05
C PHE A 90 -4.69 4.18 -2.32
N LEU A 91 -3.68 3.31 -2.23
CA LEU A 91 -3.84 1.86 -2.29
C LEU A 91 -3.38 1.26 -0.96
N ALA A 92 -4.30 0.66 -0.23
CA ALA A 92 -4.00 -0.05 1.02
C ALA A 92 -3.41 -1.43 0.71
N PHE A 93 -2.32 -1.81 1.38
CA PHE A 93 -1.62 -3.07 1.09
C PHE A 93 -1.23 -3.89 2.33
N GLN A 94 -1.46 -3.39 3.54
CA GLN A 94 -1.12 -4.11 4.77
C GLN A 94 -2.03 -3.71 5.93
N ILE A 95 -2.46 -4.69 6.72
CA ILE A 95 -3.07 -4.51 8.05
C ILE A 95 -2.03 -4.92 9.08
N PHE A 96 -1.70 -4.04 10.03
CA PHE A 96 -0.75 -4.37 11.09
C PHE A 96 -1.39 -5.31 12.13
N CYS A 97 -0.57 -6.13 12.76
CA CYS A 97 -1.00 -7.10 13.76
C CYS A 97 -2.10 -8.07 13.29
N SER A 98 -2.27 -8.24 11.97
CA SER A 98 -3.16 -9.25 11.41
C SER A 98 -2.56 -10.64 11.55
N ASN A 99 -3.40 -11.60 11.93
CA ASN A 99 -3.07 -13.04 11.94
C ASN A 99 -3.61 -13.76 10.70
N SER A 100 -4.10 -13.03 9.71
CA SER A 100 -4.68 -13.56 8.48
C SER A 100 -3.64 -13.71 7.37
N ASP A 101 -3.97 -14.51 6.37
CA ASP A 101 -3.19 -14.61 5.15
C ASP A 101 -3.25 -13.31 4.33
N GLU A 102 -2.22 -13.01 3.54
CA GLU A 102 -2.12 -11.77 2.76
C GLU A 102 -3.36 -11.50 1.89
N LEU A 103 -3.88 -12.52 1.19
CA LEU A 103 -5.09 -12.37 0.37
C LEU A 103 -6.33 -12.10 1.21
N SER A 104 -6.41 -12.64 2.42
CA SER A 104 -7.52 -12.37 3.34
C SER A 104 -7.47 -10.93 3.85
N ASP A 105 -6.27 -10.42 4.16
CA ASP A 105 -6.08 -9.02 4.55
C ASP A 105 -6.47 -8.07 3.43
N LEU A 106 -6.09 -8.36 2.18
CA LEU A 106 -6.47 -7.54 1.02
C LEU A 106 -7.99 -7.56 0.79
N THR A 107 -8.64 -8.73 0.96
CA THR A 107 -10.10 -8.84 0.90
C THR A 107 -10.77 -8.03 2.00
N GLN A 108 -10.21 -8.04 3.20
CA GLN A 108 -10.72 -7.24 4.32
C GLN A 108 -10.58 -5.74 4.05
N LEU A 109 -9.44 -5.29 3.50
CA LEU A 109 -9.25 -3.90 3.09
C LEU A 109 -10.29 -3.47 2.03
N GLN A 110 -10.57 -4.34 1.04
CA GLN A 110 -11.62 -4.08 0.05
C GLN A 110 -13.01 -3.98 0.69
N ASN A 111 -13.34 -4.87 1.64
CA ASN A 111 -14.62 -4.83 2.37
C ASN A 111 -14.76 -3.54 3.20
N TRP A 112 -13.66 -2.95 3.66
CA TRP A 112 -13.64 -1.65 4.33
C TRP A 112 -13.71 -0.45 3.37
N GLY A 113 -13.74 -0.71 2.04
CA GLY A 113 -13.87 0.32 1.01
C GLY A 113 -12.55 0.87 0.48
N PHE A 114 -11.41 0.25 0.80
CA PHE A 114 -10.13 0.64 0.22
C PHE A 114 -9.92 0.04 -1.17
N ASP A 115 -9.27 0.80 -2.03
CA ASP A 115 -8.59 0.24 -3.19
C ASP A 115 -7.33 -0.51 -2.74
N VAL A 116 -7.05 -1.67 -3.37
CA VAL A 116 -5.88 -2.50 -3.08
C VAL A 116 -5.05 -2.74 -4.36
N PRO A 117 -3.75 -3.03 -4.24
CA PRO A 117 -2.93 -3.31 -5.41
C PRO A 117 -3.41 -4.55 -6.17
N ILE A 118 -3.32 -4.50 -7.51
CA ILE A 118 -3.49 -5.69 -8.36
C ILE A 118 -2.56 -6.78 -7.83
N THR A 119 -3.11 -7.97 -7.55
CA THR A 119 -2.37 -9.05 -6.90
C THR A 119 -2.39 -10.31 -7.75
N LEU A 120 -1.22 -10.79 -8.12
CA LEU A 120 -1.02 -12.05 -8.82
C LEU A 120 -0.61 -13.14 -7.82
N ARG A 121 -1.08 -14.37 -8.02
CA ARG A 121 -0.77 -15.51 -7.15
C ARG A 121 0.02 -16.58 -7.90
N THR A 122 1.02 -17.16 -7.24
CA THR A 122 1.75 -18.33 -7.73
C THR A 122 2.35 -19.13 -6.58
N ASP A 123 2.52 -20.43 -6.82
CA ASP A 123 3.28 -21.33 -5.96
C ASP A 123 4.66 -21.67 -6.58
N ASP A 124 4.94 -21.20 -7.82
CA ASP A 124 6.22 -21.38 -8.51
C ASP A 124 7.09 -20.10 -8.44
N PRO A 125 8.25 -20.13 -7.74
CA PRO A 125 9.18 -19.00 -7.70
C PRO A 125 9.70 -18.54 -9.07
N ARG A 126 9.74 -19.45 -10.06
CA ARG A 126 10.16 -19.11 -11.42
C ARG A 126 9.15 -18.18 -12.10
N GLN A 127 7.88 -18.28 -11.72
CA GLN A 127 6.86 -17.38 -12.24
C GLN A 127 7.06 -15.93 -11.76
N VAL A 128 7.55 -15.73 -10.54
CA VAL A 128 7.91 -14.39 -10.02
C VAL A 128 9.01 -13.77 -10.89
N LYS A 129 10.04 -14.55 -11.27
CA LYS A 129 11.11 -14.07 -12.19
C LYS A 129 10.56 -13.71 -13.57
N ARG A 130 9.59 -14.48 -14.09
CA ARG A 130 8.92 -14.17 -15.37
C ARG A 130 8.13 -12.87 -15.28
N TRP A 131 7.37 -12.65 -14.22
CA TRP A 131 6.62 -11.41 -13.99
C TRP A 131 7.54 -10.21 -13.82
N HIS A 132 8.65 -10.37 -13.10
CA HIS A 132 9.67 -9.32 -13.02
C HIS A 132 10.24 -8.96 -14.39
N SER A 133 10.57 -9.97 -15.23
CA SER A 133 11.03 -9.75 -16.61
C SER A 133 9.97 -9.07 -17.49
N GLN A 134 8.68 -9.37 -17.28
CA GLN A 134 7.57 -8.70 -17.99
C GLN A 134 7.42 -7.25 -17.53
N TRP A 135 7.56 -6.99 -16.23
CA TRP A 135 7.56 -5.63 -15.70
C TRP A 135 8.73 -4.80 -16.27
N ILE A 136 9.95 -5.33 -16.29
CA ILE A 136 11.13 -4.65 -16.92
C ILE A 136 10.84 -4.26 -18.37
N LYS A 137 10.12 -5.11 -19.11
CA LYS A 137 9.72 -4.88 -20.50
C LYS A 137 8.47 -4.01 -20.65
N ASN A 138 7.98 -3.41 -19.57
CA ASN A 138 6.76 -2.62 -19.53
C ASN A 138 5.51 -3.35 -20.07
N LYS A 139 5.43 -4.66 -19.82
CA LYS A 139 4.29 -5.53 -20.20
C LYS A 139 3.41 -5.94 -19.02
N LEU A 140 3.80 -5.61 -17.81
CA LEU A 140 3.06 -5.90 -16.59
C LEU A 140 3.01 -4.63 -15.73
N PHE A 141 1.82 -4.28 -15.21
CA PHE A 141 1.55 -3.09 -14.40
C PHE A 141 1.92 -1.76 -15.09
N SER A 142 1.89 -1.71 -16.43
CA SER A 142 2.33 -0.58 -17.24
C SER A 142 1.47 0.69 -17.11
N ASN A 143 0.27 0.56 -16.57
CA ASN A 143 -0.67 1.65 -16.31
C ASN A 143 -0.52 2.28 -14.91
N LEU A 144 0.47 1.83 -14.12
CA LEU A 144 0.74 2.31 -12.78
C LEU A 144 2.16 2.88 -12.68
N PRO A 145 2.39 3.94 -11.90
CA PRO A 145 3.71 4.43 -11.61
C PRO A 145 4.43 3.44 -10.70
N THR A 146 5.29 2.60 -11.26
CA THR A 146 5.97 1.54 -10.52
C THR A 146 7.47 1.60 -10.66
N ASN A 147 8.20 1.34 -9.57
CA ASN A 147 9.66 1.19 -9.56
C ASN A 147 10.11 -0.26 -9.28
N GLY A 148 9.22 -1.23 -9.41
CA GLY A 148 9.47 -2.64 -9.19
C GLY A 148 8.20 -3.46 -9.06
N ILE A 149 8.39 -4.70 -8.60
CA ILE A 149 7.34 -5.57 -8.07
C ILE A 149 7.71 -6.02 -6.67
N VAL A 150 6.73 -6.40 -5.86
CA VAL A 150 6.95 -6.96 -4.51
C VAL A 150 6.37 -8.36 -4.49
N ALA A 151 7.18 -9.35 -4.14
CA ALA A 151 6.75 -10.71 -3.85
C ALA A 151 6.62 -10.88 -2.33
N LYS A 152 5.47 -11.41 -1.87
CA LYS A 152 5.18 -11.62 -0.45
C LYS A 152 4.77 -13.08 -0.18
N CYS A 153 5.06 -13.58 1.00
CA CYS A 153 4.43 -14.82 1.49
C CYS A 153 2.93 -14.57 1.70
N ASN A 154 2.09 -15.50 1.24
CA ASN A 154 0.65 -15.42 1.51
C ASN A 154 0.33 -15.88 2.94
N SER A 155 0.92 -16.99 3.39
CA SER A 155 0.59 -17.64 4.66
C SER A 155 1.01 -16.79 5.87
N SER A 156 0.07 -16.53 6.76
CA SER A 156 0.29 -15.86 8.05
C SER A 156 1.26 -16.62 8.94
N LEU A 157 1.16 -17.94 8.99
CA LEU A 157 2.10 -18.79 9.75
C LEU A 157 3.53 -18.62 9.24
N THR A 158 3.73 -18.57 7.91
CA THR A 158 5.06 -18.37 7.33
C THR A 158 5.56 -16.96 7.60
N LYS A 159 4.71 -15.93 7.52
CA LYS A 159 5.07 -14.55 7.86
C LYS A 159 5.56 -14.45 9.32
N ASN A 160 4.82 -15.05 10.25
CA ASN A 160 5.16 -15.05 11.68
C ASN A 160 6.47 -15.79 11.94
N PHE A 161 6.71 -16.92 11.26
CA PHE A 161 7.96 -17.68 11.37
C PHE A 161 9.17 -16.89 10.84
N LEU A 162 9.03 -16.24 9.70
CA LEU A 162 10.11 -15.46 9.09
C LEU A 162 10.37 -14.14 9.85
N GLY A 163 9.33 -13.56 10.44
CA GLY A 163 9.43 -12.34 11.23
C GLY A 163 9.80 -11.10 10.41
N VAL A 164 10.24 -10.07 11.13
CA VAL A 164 10.68 -8.79 10.57
C VAL A 164 12.10 -8.48 11.04
N SER A 165 12.90 -7.90 10.15
CA SER A 165 14.19 -7.30 10.49
C SER A 165 14.01 -5.80 10.78
N PRO A 166 15.02 -5.11 11.35
CA PRO A 166 14.91 -3.67 11.62
C PRO A 166 14.62 -2.79 10.41
N SER A 167 14.95 -3.27 9.20
CA SER A 167 14.80 -2.51 7.95
C SER A 167 13.66 -2.97 7.06
N SER A 168 13.18 -4.22 7.22
CA SER A 168 12.18 -4.79 6.30
C SER A 168 11.60 -6.11 6.82
N PRO A 169 10.39 -6.49 6.39
CA PRO A 169 9.84 -7.81 6.66
C PRO A 169 10.62 -8.89 5.88
N ASN A 170 10.96 -9.99 6.55
CA ASN A 170 11.67 -11.12 5.94
C ASN A 170 10.78 -11.97 5.02
N TRP A 171 9.47 -11.75 5.06
CA TRP A 171 8.45 -12.44 4.26
C TRP A 171 8.08 -11.70 2.97
N ALA A 172 8.71 -10.56 2.68
CA ALA A 172 8.50 -9.77 1.46
C ALA A 172 9.84 -9.42 0.80
N MET A 173 9.85 -9.41 -0.52
CA MET A 173 11.02 -9.09 -1.33
C MET A 173 10.62 -8.12 -2.45
N ALA A 174 11.29 -6.97 -2.51
CA ALA A 174 11.18 -6.06 -3.64
C ALA A 174 12.17 -6.46 -4.75
N LEU A 175 11.67 -6.49 -5.97
CA LEU A 175 12.45 -6.74 -7.19
C LEU A 175 12.37 -5.48 -8.06
N THR A 176 13.49 -4.79 -8.19
CA THR A 176 13.64 -3.54 -8.96
C THR A 176 14.57 -3.78 -10.18
N ARG A 177 14.86 -2.73 -10.95
CA ARG A 177 15.86 -2.79 -12.03
C ARG A 177 17.28 -2.83 -11.50
#